data_3aba8945611de58aab27cdffd672fe3c
#
_entry.id   3aba8945611de58aab27cdffd672fe3c
#
_cell.length_a   1.000
_cell.length_b   1.000
_cell.length_c   1.000
_cell.angle_alpha   90.00
_cell.angle_beta   90.00
_cell.angle_gamma   90.00
#
_symmetry.space_group_name_H-M   'P 1'
#
loop_
_entity.id
_entity.type
_entity.pdbx_description
1 polymer ?
#
loop_
_entity_poly.entity_id
_entity_poly.type
_entity_poly.pdbx_seq_one_letter_code
_entity_poly.pdbx_strand_id
1 'polypeptide(L)'
;DHVATIRNARGGAHPDPAKAAALAQAAGADGITLHLREDRRHIRDHDLEAVRRASKLPINLEMATTEEMLAIALGFRPHAACLVPEKREERTTEGGLDVARLHDQVEPFVQRLRDAGIRVSLFIEPSKVQVAVAEAMGAPVVELHTGKYVELVFAGDKSGAAAELKRLQEAAEHGHAKGVEIHVGHGLTYNTVRPVAAIPEVRELNIGHFIMGEALFVGLEAAVKRMRQEIDIARGPA
;
A
#
# COMPACT_ATOMS: atom_id res chain seq x y z
N ASP A 1 -6.73 -3.75 -7.72
CA ASP A 1 -6.69 -5.22 -7.57
C ASP A 1 -8.09 -5.82 -7.45
N HIS A 2 -8.92 -5.34 -6.51
CA HIS A 2 -10.26 -5.88 -6.26
C HIS A 2 -11.19 -5.77 -7.48
N VAL A 3 -11.10 -4.67 -8.25
CA VAL A 3 -11.82 -4.52 -9.52
C VAL A 3 -11.39 -5.59 -10.52
N ALA A 4 -10.08 -5.83 -10.62
CA ALA A 4 -9.53 -6.88 -11.49
C ALA A 4 -9.95 -8.29 -11.02
N THR A 5 -10.04 -8.53 -9.71
CA THR A 5 -10.55 -9.79 -9.14
C THR A 5 -11.99 -10.06 -9.59
N ILE A 6 -12.87 -9.06 -9.51
CA ILE A 6 -14.26 -9.17 -9.97
C ILE A 6 -14.29 -9.43 -11.48
N ARG A 7 -13.50 -8.70 -12.28
CA ARG A 7 -13.36 -8.94 -13.72
C ARG A 7 -12.96 -10.39 -14.02
N ASN A 8 -11.93 -10.87 -13.31
CA ASN A 8 -11.35 -12.18 -13.56
C ASN A 8 -12.28 -13.34 -13.13
N ALA A 9 -13.16 -13.10 -12.15
CA ALA A 9 -14.14 -14.12 -11.72
C ALA A 9 -15.07 -14.58 -12.86
N ARG A 10 -15.24 -13.75 -13.91
CA ARG A 10 -16.02 -14.12 -15.11
C ARG A 10 -15.18 -14.21 -16.38
N GLY A 11 -13.89 -13.94 -16.33
CA GLY A 11 -12.98 -14.02 -17.48
C GLY A 11 -13.19 -12.98 -18.58
N GLY A 12 -13.99 -11.94 -18.29
CA GLY A 12 -14.32 -10.86 -19.26
C GLY A 12 -13.40 -9.64 -19.15
N ALA A 13 -13.85 -8.51 -19.72
CA ALA A 13 -13.18 -7.21 -19.67
C ALA A 13 -13.80 -6.24 -18.65
N HIS A 14 -14.87 -6.63 -17.97
CA HIS A 14 -15.61 -5.80 -17.03
C HIS A 14 -15.67 -6.43 -15.65
N PRO A 15 -15.54 -5.62 -14.56
CA PRO A 15 -15.23 -4.18 -14.55
C PRO A 15 -13.75 -3.89 -14.91
N ASP A 16 -13.52 -2.69 -15.45
CA ASP A 16 -12.20 -2.26 -15.93
C ASP A 16 -11.41 -1.52 -14.82
N PRO A 17 -10.22 -2.01 -14.41
CA PRO A 17 -9.35 -1.32 -13.46
C PRO A 17 -8.94 0.09 -13.89
N ALA A 18 -8.74 0.32 -15.18
CA ALA A 18 -8.38 1.63 -15.70
C ALA A 18 -9.50 2.66 -15.51
N LYS A 19 -10.77 2.25 -15.71
CA LYS A 19 -11.92 3.09 -15.39
C LYS A 19 -12.01 3.39 -13.89
N ALA A 20 -11.73 2.41 -13.04
CA ALA A 20 -11.72 2.62 -11.60
C ALA A 20 -10.65 3.62 -11.16
N ALA A 21 -9.45 3.57 -11.75
CA ALA A 21 -8.38 4.53 -11.49
C ALA A 21 -8.78 5.96 -11.89
N ALA A 22 -9.41 6.14 -13.05
CA ALA A 22 -9.94 7.46 -13.48
C ALA A 22 -11.01 8.00 -12.53
N LEU A 23 -11.92 7.14 -12.04
CA LEU A 23 -12.93 7.52 -11.05
C LEU A 23 -12.31 7.87 -9.69
N ALA A 24 -11.30 7.11 -9.22
CA ALA A 24 -10.58 7.41 -7.99
C ALA A 24 -9.87 8.78 -8.09
N GLN A 25 -9.21 9.08 -9.22
CA GLN A 25 -8.63 10.40 -9.49
C GLN A 25 -9.68 11.51 -9.41
N ALA A 26 -10.81 11.34 -10.08
CA ALA A 26 -11.91 12.32 -10.06
C ALA A 26 -12.51 12.52 -8.66
N ALA A 27 -12.44 11.49 -7.82
CA ALA A 27 -12.90 11.51 -6.43
C ALA A 27 -11.91 12.13 -5.44
N GLY A 28 -10.69 12.48 -5.87
CA GLY A 28 -9.68 13.14 -5.04
C GLY A 28 -8.66 12.20 -4.40
N ALA A 29 -8.42 11.01 -4.97
CA ALA A 29 -7.26 10.21 -4.62
C ALA A 29 -5.96 10.91 -5.08
N ASP A 30 -4.87 10.71 -4.35
CA ASP A 30 -3.56 11.32 -4.64
C ASP A 30 -2.62 10.36 -5.40
N GLY A 31 -2.90 9.07 -5.36
CA GLY A 31 -2.12 8.03 -6.04
C GLY A 31 -2.95 6.78 -6.34
N ILE A 32 -2.40 5.90 -7.15
CA ILE A 32 -2.98 4.59 -7.46
C ILE A 32 -1.97 3.52 -7.10
N THR A 33 -2.35 2.61 -6.21
CA THR A 33 -1.56 1.42 -5.89
C THR A 33 -2.12 0.21 -6.65
N LEU A 34 -1.23 -0.50 -7.33
CA LEU A 34 -1.51 -1.72 -8.08
C LEU A 34 -0.55 -2.82 -7.66
N HIS A 35 -1.06 -3.98 -7.31
CA HIS A 35 -0.24 -5.15 -7.03
C HIS A 35 -0.23 -6.10 -8.23
N LEU A 36 0.86 -6.16 -8.98
CA LEU A 36 1.07 -7.18 -10.00
C LEU A 36 1.71 -8.40 -9.34
N ARG A 37 0.88 -9.38 -8.97
CA ARG A 37 1.36 -10.63 -8.39
C ARG A 37 2.00 -11.53 -9.44
N GLU A 38 2.95 -12.37 -9.03
CA GLU A 38 3.59 -13.35 -9.91
C GLU A 38 2.58 -14.30 -10.59
N ASP A 39 1.50 -14.67 -9.91
CA ASP A 39 0.44 -15.54 -10.42
C ASP A 39 -0.66 -14.82 -11.23
N ARG A 40 -0.59 -13.50 -11.36
CA ARG A 40 -1.57 -12.68 -12.13
C ARG A 40 -3.02 -12.93 -11.75
N ARG A 41 -3.31 -13.32 -10.50
CA ARG A 41 -4.68 -13.66 -10.06
C ARG A 41 -5.67 -12.50 -10.17
N HIS A 42 -5.21 -11.26 -10.19
CA HIS A 42 -6.05 -10.07 -10.36
C HIS A 42 -5.49 -9.11 -11.43
N ILE A 43 -4.59 -8.20 -11.10
CA ILE A 43 -3.93 -7.31 -12.08
C ILE A 43 -3.12 -8.15 -13.05
N ARG A 44 -3.16 -7.78 -14.32
CA ARG A 44 -2.41 -8.39 -15.43
C ARG A 44 -1.46 -7.36 -16.03
N ASP A 45 -0.46 -7.81 -16.75
CA ASP A 45 0.59 -6.93 -17.30
C ASP A 45 0.04 -5.77 -18.13
N HIS A 46 -1.00 -6.01 -18.95
CA HIS A 46 -1.64 -4.96 -19.75
C HIS A 46 -2.41 -3.92 -18.93
N ASP A 47 -2.81 -4.24 -17.70
CA ASP A 47 -3.55 -3.31 -16.83
C ASP A 47 -2.65 -2.15 -16.40
N LEU A 48 -1.34 -2.37 -16.23
CA LEU A 48 -0.39 -1.33 -15.84
C LEU A 48 -0.44 -0.15 -16.81
N GLU A 49 -0.28 -0.45 -18.11
CA GLU A 49 -0.33 0.59 -19.16
C GLU A 49 -1.74 1.15 -19.37
N ALA A 50 -2.79 0.35 -19.16
CA ALA A 50 -4.17 0.82 -19.24
C ALA A 50 -4.46 1.86 -18.14
N VAL A 51 -4.05 1.59 -16.90
CA VAL A 51 -4.21 2.52 -15.77
C VAL A 51 -3.37 3.78 -15.97
N ARG A 52 -2.12 3.66 -16.42
CA ARG A 52 -1.25 4.80 -16.73
C ARG A 52 -1.88 5.75 -17.75
N ARG A 53 -2.54 5.21 -18.76
CA ARG A 53 -3.25 6.02 -19.77
C ARG A 53 -4.53 6.67 -19.25
N ALA A 54 -5.21 6.01 -18.32
CA ALA A 54 -6.52 6.45 -17.81
C ALA A 54 -6.42 7.46 -16.65
N SER A 55 -5.29 7.49 -15.94
CA SER A 55 -5.06 8.37 -14.79
C SER A 55 -3.72 9.09 -14.90
N LYS A 56 -3.67 10.34 -14.40
CA LYS A 56 -2.44 11.13 -14.30
C LYS A 56 -1.78 11.01 -12.92
N LEU A 57 -2.41 10.29 -12.01
CA LEU A 57 -1.89 10.11 -10.66
C LEU A 57 -0.61 9.26 -10.67
N PRO A 58 0.30 9.47 -9.73
CA PRO A 58 1.46 8.61 -9.56
C PRO A 58 1.01 7.18 -9.29
N ILE A 59 1.71 6.22 -9.90
CA ILE A 59 1.45 4.80 -9.71
C ILE A 59 2.49 4.25 -8.75
N ASN A 60 2.03 3.61 -7.68
CA ASN A 60 2.81 2.75 -6.80
C ASN A 60 2.57 1.30 -7.21
N LEU A 61 3.63 0.60 -7.63
CA LEU A 61 3.58 -0.81 -8.03
C LEU A 61 4.01 -1.69 -6.86
N GLU A 62 3.05 -2.42 -6.28
CA GLU A 62 3.38 -3.50 -5.35
C GLU A 62 3.87 -4.72 -6.11
N MET A 63 4.97 -5.33 -5.63
CA MET A 63 5.61 -6.44 -6.31
C MET A 63 6.40 -7.34 -5.35
N ALA A 64 6.49 -8.63 -5.70
CA ALA A 64 7.41 -9.55 -5.04
C ALA A 64 8.88 -9.22 -5.37
N THR A 65 9.79 -9.64 -4.50
CA THR A 65 11.25 -9.53 -4.70
C THR A 65 11.76 -10.66 -5.60
N THR A 66 11.38 -10.63 -6.88
CA THR A 66 11.81 -11.61 -7.89
C THR A 66 12.35 -10.91 -9.13
N GLU A 67 13.22 -11.58 -9.87
CA GLU A 67 13.83 -11.03 -11.08
C GLU A 67 12.79 -10.70 -12.16
N GLU A 68 11.73 -11.50 -12.28
CA GLU A 68 10.64 -11.23 -13.22
C GLU A 68 9.94 -9.91 -12.88
N MET A 69 9.55 -9.72 -11.62
CA MET A 69 8.86 -8.50 -11.18
C MET A 69 9.75 -7.27 -11.30
N LEU A 70 11.04 -7.43 -10.98
CA LEU A 70 12.02 -6.36 -11.16
C LEU A 70 12.17 -5.95 -12.63
N ALA A 71 12.27 -6.91 -13.54
CA ALA A 71 12.34 -6.61 -14.98
C ALA A 71 11.11 -5.86 -15.47
N ILE A 72 9.92 -6.24 -15.00
CA ILE A 72 8.65 -5.54 -15.30
C ILE A 72 8.67 -4.12 -14.74
N ALA A 73 9.07 -3.94 -13.48
CA ALA A 73 9.14 -2.62 -12.85
C ALA A 73 10.13 -1.69 -13.57
N LEU A 74 11.31 -2.21 -13.96
CA LEU A 74 12.31 -1.46 -14.73
C LEU A 74 11.81 -1.07 -16.13
N GLY A 75 11.04 -1.93 -16.77
CA GLY A 75 10.42 -1.66 -18.08
C GLY A 75 9.23 -0.69 -17.97
N PHE A 76 8.36 -0.89 -17.02
CA PHE A 76 7.17 -0.06 -16.78
C PHE A 76 7.54 1.32 -16.21
N ARG A 77 8.56 1.40 -15.34
CA ARG A 77 8.99 2.64 -14.67
C ARG A 77 7.85 3.35 -13.92
N PRO A 78 7.28 2.74 -12.89
CA PRO A 78 6.28 3.39 -12.04
C PRO A 78 6.91 4.56 -11.29
N HIS A 79 6.07 5.43 -10.71
CA HIS A 79 6.54 6.48 -9.79
C HIS A 79 7.21 5.89 -8.54
N ALA A 80 6.61 4.84 -8.00
CA ALA A 80 7.14 4.10 -6.86
C ALA A 80 6.95 2.59 -7.05
N ALA A 81 7.79 1.80 -6.39
CA ALA A 81 7.63 0.36 -6.25
C ALA A 81 7.67 -0.02 -4.77
N CYS A 82 6.64 -0.73 -4.30
CA CYS A 82 6.57 -1.26 -2.95
C CYS A 82 6.90 -2.76 -2.95
N LEU A 83 7.95 -3.14 -2.27
CA LEU A 83 8.31 -4.56 -2.14
C LEU A 83 7.49 -5.20 -1.03
N VAL A 84 6.73 -6.24 -1.39
CA VAL A 84 5.79 -6.94 -0.50
C VAL A 84 6.11 -8.43 -0.46
N PRO A 85 5.78 -9.14 0.64
CA PRO A 85 5.86 -10.60 0.64
C PRO A 85 4.74 -11.19 -0.22
N GLU A 86 5.06 -12.21 -1.00
CA GLU A 86 4.08 -13.02 -1.73
C GLU A 86 4.24 -14.49 -1.39
N LYS A 87 3.17 -15.09 -0.86
CA LYS A 87 3.04 -16.54 -0.72
C LYS A 87 1.83 -17.01 -1.49
N ARG A 88 1.96 -18.11 -2.22
CA ARG A 88 0.88 -18.61 -3.10
C ARG A 88 -0.37 -19.00 -2.33
N GLU A 89 -0.22 -19.49 -1.11
CA GLU A 89 -1.31 -19.93 -0.24
C GLU A 89 -2.07 -18.76 0.38
N GLU A 90 -1.47 -17.57 0.49
CA GLU A 90 -2.13 -16.40 1.08
C GLU A 90 -3.14 -15.80 0.09
N ARG A 91 -4.34 -15.48 0.57
CA ARG A 91 -5.37 -14.81 -0.23
C ARG A 91 -5.02 -13.35 -0.49
N THR A 92 -4.42 -12.71 0.50
CA THR A 92 -3.89 -11.34 0.47
C THR A 92 -2.53 -11.32 1.14
N THR A 93 -1.83 -10.19 1.14
CA THR A 93 -0.60 -10.01 1.91
C THR A 93 -0.94 -9.94 3.41
N GLU A 94 -0.64 -10.98 4.16
CA GLU A 94 -1.05 -11.15 5.58
C GLU A 94 0.01 -10.72 6.60
N GLY A 95 1.01 -9.96 6.21
CA GLY A 95 2.05 -9.44 7.09
C GLY A 95 3.11 -8.69 6.31
N GLY A 96 3.95 -7.97 7.03
CA GLY A 96 5.05 -7.23 6.43
C GLY A 96 6.20 -8.13 5.98
N LEU A 97 6.98 -7.65 5.02
CA LEU A 97 8.23 -8.27 4.59
C LEU A 97 9.25 -8.20 5.74
N ASP A 98 9.79 -9.36 6.14
CA ASP A 98 10.81 -9.43 7.20
C ASP A 98 12.19 -9.05 6.62
N VAL A 99 12.40 -7.74 6.46
CA VAL A 99 13.64 -7.22 5.84
C VAL A 99 14.86 -7.45 6.72
N ALA A 100 14.70 -7.60 8.03
CA ALA A 100 15.81 -7.91 8.92
C ALA A 100 16.37 -9.32 8.65
N ARG A 101 15.49 -10.27 8.38
CA ARG A 101 15.87 -11.64 8.03
C ARG A 101 16.29 -11.80 6.57
N LEU A 102 15.67 -11.03 5.68
CA LEU A 102 15.84 -11.15 4.24
C LEU A 102 16.77 -10.09 3.65
N HIS A 103 17.59 -9.42 4.46
CA HIS A 103 18.45 -8.31 4.06
C HIS A 103 19.16 -8.55 2.74
N ASP A 104 19.99 -9.57 2.67
CA ASP A 104 20.85 -9.88 1.52
C ASP A 104 20.04 -10.25 0.24
N GLN A 105 18.78 -10.65 0.44
CA GLN A 105 17.89 -10.98 -0.67
C GLN A 105 17.15 -9.73 -1.18
N VAL A 106 16.78 -8.79 -0.32
CA VAL A 106 15.97 -7.61 -0.65
C VAL A 106 16.83 -6.43 -1.10
N GLU A 107 17.99 -6.21 -0.48
CA GLU A 107 18.86 -5.06 -0.75
C GLU A 107 19.20 -4.89 -2.25
N PRO A 108 19.55 -5.95 -3.01
CA PRO A 108 19.86 -5.79 -4.44
C PRO A 108 18.68 -5.26 -5.27
N PHE A 109 17.44 -5.58 -4.90
CA PHE A 109 16.24 -5.06 -5.55
C PHE A 109 16.04 -3.59 -5.24
N VAL A 110 16.24 -3.18 -3.98
CA VAL A 110 16.18 -1.78 -3.57
C VAL A 110 17.19 -0.95 -4.37
N GLN A 111 18.43 -1.39 -4.47
CA GLN A 111 19.48 -0.66 -5.19
C GLN A 111 19.15 -0.53 -6.69
N ARG A 112 18.79 -1.63 -7.35
CA ARG A 112 18.49 -1.64 -8.79
C ARG A 112 17.29 -0.77 -9.17
N LEU A 113 16.25 -0.76 -8.35
CA LEU A 113 15.09 0.11 -8.53
C LEU A 113 15.47 1.59 -8.34
N ARG A 114 16.24 1.90 -7.30
CA ARG A 114 16.73 3.27 -7.04
C ARG A 114 17.64 3.78 -8.17
N ASP A 115 18.55 2.96 -8.65
CA ASP A 115 19.47 3.30 -9.77
C ASP A 115 18.67 3.62 -11.05
N ALA A 116 17.50 3.01 -11.22
CA ALA A 116 16.58 3.31 -12.31
C ALA A 116 15.70 4.56 -12.05
N GLY A 117 15.87 5.24 -10.92
CA GLY A 117 15.09 6.42 -10.53
C GLY A 117 13.67 6.09 -10.07
N ILE A 118 13.39 4.84 -9.70
CA ILE A 118 12.11 4.41 -9.13
C ILE A 118 12.17 4.58 -7.61
N ARG A 119 11.17 5.24 -7.02
CA ARG A 119 11.07 5.43 -5.58
C ARG A 119 10.69 4.10 -4.90
N VAL A 120 11.53 3.61 -4.00
CA VAL A 120 11.32 2.31 -3.36
C VAL A 120 10.64 2.46 -2.01
N SER A 121 9.63 1.64 -1.77
CA SER A 121 8.99 1.43 -0.48
C SER A 121 9.13 -0.04 -0.05
N LEU A 122 9.22 -0.29 1.24
CA LEU A 122 9.20 -1.63 1.82
C LEU A 122 7.98 -1.78 2.72
N PHE A 123 7.10 -2.74 2.41
CA PHE A 123 5.95 -3.07 3.23
C PHE A 123 6.39 -3.95 4.40
N ILE A 124 6.43 -3.38 5.61
CA ILE A 124 7.04 -4.00 6.79
C ILE A 124 6.11 -3.94 8.02
N GLU A 125 6.36 -4.82 8.99
CA GLU A 125 5.76 -4.68 10.31
C GLU A 125 6.22 -3.38 11.01
N PRO A 126 5.35 -2.73 11.82
CA PRO A 126 5.71 -1.51 12.57
C PRO A 126 6.69 -1.82 13.69
N SER A 127 7.96 -1.95 13.33
CA SER A 127 9.08 -2.29 14.22
C SER A 127 10.27 -1.38 13.93
N LYS A 128 10.84 -0.79 14.99
CA LYS A 128 12.07 0.04 14.89
C LYS A 128 13.22 -0.72 14.22
N VAL A 129 13.29 -2.04 14.44
CA VAL A 129 14.33 -2.90 13.81
C VAL A 129 14.10 -2.98 12.30
N GLN A 130 12.86 -3.27 11.86
CA GLN A 130 12.53 -3.35 10.44
C GLN A 130 12.77 -2.00 9.74
N VAL A 131 12.35 -0.90 10.37
CA VAL A 131 12.58 0.45 9.85
C VAL A 131 14.06 0.79 9.73
N ALA A 132 14.86 0.45 10.75
CA ALA A 132 16.31 0.70 10.73
C ALA A 132 17.03 -0.11 9.64
N VAL A 133 16.60 -1.35 9.40
CA VAL A 133 17.14 -2.19 8.31
C VAL A 133 16.72 -1.64 6.95
N ALA A 134 15.48 -1.23 6.78
CA ALA A 134 15.00 -0.59 5.55
C ALA A 134 15.81 0.67 5.21
N GLU A 135 16.07 1.51 6.21
CA GLU A 135 16.92 2.70 6.06
C GLU A 135 18.36 2.33 5.66
N ALA A 136 18.95 1.33 6.32
CA ALA A 136 20.31 0.87 6.00
C ALA A 136 20.44 0.33 4.57
N MET A 137 19.39 -0.33 4.02
CA MET A 137 19.30 -0.72 2.61
C MET A 137 19.16 0.48 1.67
N GLY A 138 18.90 1.67 2.21
CA GLY A 138 18.69 2.89 1.45
C GLY A 138 17.27 3.04 0.90
N ALA A 139 16.26 2.32 1.42
CA ALA A 139 14.87 2.54 1.05
C ALA A 139 14.42 3.93 1.56
N PRO A 140 13.97 4.84 0.67
CA PRO A 140 13.54 6.17 1.09
C PRO A 140 12.17 6.17 1.78
N VAL A 141 11.41 5.09 1.65
CA VAL A 141 10.05 4.96 2.16
C VAL A 141 9.86 3.59 2.82
N VAL A 142 9.07 3.56 3.88
CA VAL A 142 8.49 2.31 4.41
C VAL A 142 6.98 2.45 4.49
N GLU A 143 6.27 1.37 4.19
CA GLU A 143 4.84 1.25 4.45
C GLU A 143 4.63 0.32 5.65
N LEU A 144 4.13 0.88 6.75
CA LEU A 144 3.87 0.12 7.97
C LEU A 144 2.53 -0.61 7.88
N HIS A 145 2.55 -1.91 8.14
CA HIS A 145 1.37 -2.77 8.14
C HIS A 145 0.42 -2.43 9.29
N THR A 146 -0.84 -2.10 8.97
CA THR A 146 -1.86 -1.73 9.96
C THR A 146 -2.87 -2.84 10.29
N GLY A 147 -2.79 -3.99 9.63
CA GLY A 147 -3.77 -5.08 9.76
C GLY A 147 -3.98 -5.54 11.19
N LYS A 148 -2.90 -5.72 11.95
CA LYS A 148 -2.96 -6.14 13.37
C LYS A 148 -3.76 -5.15 14.23
N TYR A 149 -3.54 -3.85 14.04
CA TYR A 149 -4.31 -2.81 14.73
C TYR A 149 -5.81 -2.92 14.39
N VAL A 150 -6.14 -3.07 13.13
CA VAL A 150 -7.53 -3.19 12.65
C VAL A 150 -8.22 -4.43 13.20
N GLU A 151 -7.55 -5.59 13.19
CA GLU A 151 -8.05 -6.83 13.76
C GLU A 151 -8.41 -6.69 15.25
N LEU A 152 -7.53 -6.07 16.04
CA LEU A 152 -7.75 -5.84 17.47
C LEU A 152 -8.93 -4.89 17.73
N VAL A 153 -9.08 -3.84 16.91
CA VAL A 153 -10.25 -2.96 17.00
C VAL A 153 -11.54 -3.72 16.73
N PHE A 154 -11.59 -4.55 15.68
CA PHE A 154 -12.80 -5.34 15.38
C PHE A 154 -13.08 -6.46 16.39
N ALA A 155 -12.04 -7.01 17.00
CA ALA A 155 -12.18 -7.96 18.10
C ALA A 155 -12.67 -7.30 19.42
N GLY A 156 -12.72 -5.96 19.47
CA GLY A 156 -13.08 -5.22 20.70
C GLY A 156 -11.99 -5.19 21.75
N ASP A 157 -10.77 -5.62 21.42
CA ASP A 157 -9.60 -5.56 22.31
C ASP A 157 -9.01 -4.13 22.31
N LYS A 158 -9.59 -3.28 23.16
CA LYS A 158 -9.17 -1.89 23.32
C LYS A 158 -7.73 -1.75 23.79
N SER A 159 -7.27 -2.62 24.69
CA SER A 159 -5.91 -2.56 25.22
C SER A 159 -4.88 -2.98 24.18
N GLY A 160 -5.14 -4.05 23.44
CA GLY A 160 -4.31 -4.51 22.34
C GLY A 160 -4.26 -3.50 21.20
N ALA A 161 -5.41 -2.94 20.81
CA ALA A 161 -5.47 -1.90 19.79
C ALA A 161 -4.68 -0.64 20.17
N ALA A 162 -4.78 -0.19 21.43
CA ALA A 162 -3.98 0.95 21.89
C ALA A 162 -2.47 0.66 21.91
N ALA A 163 -2.09 -0.55 22.31
CA ALA A 163 -0.68 -0.98 22.29
C ALA A 163 -0.13 -1.03 20.84
N GLU A 164 -0.92 -1.55 19.90
CA GLU A 164 -0.50 -1.64 18.51
C GLU A 164 -0.46 -0.26 17.82
N LEU A 165 -1.41 0.64 18.14
CA LEU A 165 -1.35 2.02 17.66
C LEU A 165 -0.09 2.74 18.17
N LYS A 166 0.27 2.53 19.43
CA LYS A 166 1.52 3.06 20.01
C LYS A 166 2.73 2.50 19.26
N ARG A 167 2.73 1.21 18.92
CA ARG A 167 3.80 0.56 18.15
C ARG A 167 3.96 1.19 16.76
N LEU A 168 2.84 1.51 16.08
CA LEU A 168 2.82 2.25 14.82
C LEU A 168 3.42 3.65 14.99
N GLN A 169 3.02 4.40 16.02
CA GLN A 169 3.56 5.73 16.32
C GLN A 169 5.08 5.68 16.55
N GLU A 170 5.54 4.78 17.41
CA GLU A 170 6.96 4.67 17.72
C GLU A 170 7.83 4.27 16.51
N ALA A 171 7.28 3.42 15.61
CA ALA A 171 7.95 3.05 14.37
C ALA A 171 7.99 4.22 13.38
N ALA A 172 6.90 5.00 13.29
CA ALA A 172 6.80 6.18 12.45
C ALA A 172 7.77 7.28 12.89
N GLU A 173 7.78 7.62 14.18
CA GLU A 173 8.73 8.58 14.78
C GLU A 173 10.18 8.15 14.52
N HIS A 174 10.49 6.86 14.73
CA HIS A 174 11.83 6.33 14.51
C HIS A 174 12.29 6.46 13.05
N GLY A 175 11.42 6.13 12.09
CA GLY A 175 11.74 6.23 10.67
C GLY A 175 11.89 7.70 10.23
N HIS A 176 10.98 8.55 10.66
CA HIS A 176 11.05 9.99 10.36
C HIS A 176 12.35 10.61 10.88
N ALA A 177 12.77 10.29 12.10
CA ALA A 177 14.02 10.77 12.68
C ALA A 177 15.27 10.31 11.89
N LYS A 178 15.15 9.23 11.11
CA LYS A 178 16.19 8.70 10.21
C LYS A 178 16.08 9.22 8.76
N GLY A 179 15.11 10.10 8.49
CA GLY A 179 14.87 10.62 7.14
C GLY A 179 14.10 9.67 6.22
N VAL A 180 13.48 8.61 6.76
CA VAL A 180 12.61 7.70 6.03
C VAL A 180 11.19 8.26 6.03
N GLU A 181 10.54 8.32 4.85
CA GLU A 181 9.16 8.70 4.75
C GLU A 181 8.25 7.53 5.15
N ILE A 182 7.19 7.84 5.88
CA ILE A 182 6.30 6.85 6.48
C ILE A 182 4.97 6.81 5.74
N HIS A 183 4.69 5.69 5.13
CA HIS A 183 3.38 5.30 4.63
C HIS A 183 2.77 4.26 5.57
N VAL A 184 1.46 4.07 5.46
CA VAL A 184 0.74 3.04 6.21
C VAL A 184 -0.32 2.42 5.31
N GLY A 185 -0.61 1.15 5.52
CA GLY A 185 -1.60 0.46 4.71
C GLY A 185 -2.08 -0.85 5.28
N HIS A 186 -3.04 -1.41 4.58
CA HIS A 186 -3.69 -2.68 4.81
C HIS A 186 -4.73 -2.69 5.93
N GLY A 187 -5.99 -2.93 5.56
CA GLY A 187 -7.09 -3.20 6.45
C GLY A 187 -7.86 -1.98 6.97
N LEU A 188 -7.35 -0.76 6.82
CA LEU A 188 -7.99 0.45 7.34
C LEU A 188 -9.40 0.66 6.80
N THR A 189 -10.29 1.15 7.69
CA THR A 189 -11.70 1.44 7.43
C THR A 189 -12.04 2.84 7.94
N TYR A 190 -13.27 3.33 7.69
CA TYR A 190 -13.72 4.61 8.26
C TYR A 190 -13.59 4.68 9.79
N ASN A 191 -13.80 3.55 10.46
CA ASN A 191 -13.78 3.50 11.93
C ASN A 191 -12.35 3.41 12.51
N THR A 192 -11.35 3.02 11.70
CA THR A 192 -9.99 2.76 12.17
C THR A 192 -8.95 3.72 11.60
N VAL A 193 -9.29 4.49 10.56
CA VAL A 193 -8.33 5.34 9.85
C VAL A 193 -7.89 6.56 10.65
N ARG A 194 -8.80 7.20 11.40
CA ARG A 194 -8.50 8.48 12.07
C ARG A 194 -7.32 8.43 13.04
N PRO A 195 -7.22 7.46 13.98
CA PRO A 195 -6.08 7.41 14.89
C PRO A 195 -4.73 7.22 14.17
N VAL A 196 -4.73 6.48 13.06
CA VAL A 196 -3.53 6.24 12.25
C VAL A 196 -3.19 7.47 11.40
N ALA A 197 -4.17 8.09 10.77
CA ALA A 197 -4.00 9.31 10.00
C ALA A 197 -3.54 10.50 10.87
N ALA A 198 -3.88 10.51 12.16
CA ALA A 198 -3.45 11.54 13.12
C ALA A 198 -1.96 11.45 13.51
N ILE A 199 -1.25 10.36 13.17
CA ILE A 199 0.19 10.24 13.40
C ILE A 199 0.92 11.27 12.51
N PRO A 200 1.65 12.25 13.07
CA PRO A 200 2.19 13.38 12.30
C PRO A 200 3.17 12.97 11.19
N GLU A 201 3.90 11.88 11.41
CA GLU A 201 4.93 11.37 10.50
C GLU A 201 4.36 10.63 9.30
N VAL A 202 3.10 10.16 9.37
CA VAL A 202 2.46 9.44 8.26
C VAL A 202 2.18 10.41 7.10
N ARG A 203 2.62 10.08 5.89
CA ARG A 203 2.48 10.89 4.69
C ARG A 203 1.48 10.32 3.68
N GLU A 204 1.34 9.01 3.63
CA GLU A 204 0.45 8.33 2.68
C GLU A 204 -0.28 7.17 3.38
N LEU A 205 -1.54 6.97 2.98
CA LEU A 205 -2.36 5.84 3.42
C LEU A 205 -2.81 5.04 2.19
N ASN A 206 -2.43 3.76 2.14
CA ASN A 206 -2.82 2.83 1.08
C ASN A 206 -4.02 2.00 1.53
N ILE A 207 -5.21 2.32 0.99
CA ILE A 207 -6.48 1.74 1.43
C ILE A 207 -7.24 1.20 0.21
N GLY A 208 -7.24 -0.11 0.04
CA GLY A 208 -7.87 -0.76 -1.11
C GLY A 208 -9.16 -1.50 -0.76
N HIS A 209 -9.05 -2.57 0.01
CA HIS A 209 -10.13 -3.52 0.25
C HIS A 209 -11.42 -2.86 0.76
N PHE A 210 -11.31 -2.04 1.80
CA PHE A 210 -12.45 -1.39 2.42
C PHE A 210 -13.15 -0.41 1.46
N ILE A 211 -12.38 0.44 0.76
CA ILE A 211 -12.95 1.40 -0.20
C ILE A 211 -13.69 0.67 -1.31
N MET A 212 -13.13 -0.41 -1.83
CA MET A 212 -13.77 -1.18 -2.89
C MET A 212 -15.00 -1.93 -2.41
N GLY A 213 -15.00 -2.44 -1.17
CA GLY A 213 -16.17 -3.04 -0.53
C GLY A 213 -17.31 -2.04 -0.34
N GLU A 214 -17.01 -0.87 0.22
CA GLU A 214 -18.00 0.22 0.38
C GLU A 214 -18.54 0.71 -0.97
N ALA A 215 -17.70 0.75 -1.99
CA ALA A 215 -18.09 1.18 -3.32
C ALA A 215 -19.21 0.33 -3.95
N LEU A 216 -19.39 -0.92 -3.53
CA LEU A 216 -20.51 -1.76 -3.96
C LEU A 216 -21.87 -1.22 -3.49
N PHE A 217 -21.89 -0.49 -2.38
CA PHE A 217 -23.12 0.03 -1.78
C PHE A 217 -23.37 1.51 -2.10
N VAL A 218 -22.30 2.32 -2.14
CA VAL A 218 -22.42 3.78 -2.25
C VAL A 218 -21.81 4.36 -3.54
N GLY A 219 -21.15 3.54 -4.33
CA GLY A 219 -20.35 3.96 -5.49
C GLY A 219 -18.93 4.38 -5.12
N LEU A 220 -17.99 4.21 -6.06
CA LEU A 220 -16.57 4.44 -5.81
C LEU A 220 -16.24 5.89 -5.44
N GLU A 221 -16.87 6.84 -6.13
CA GLU A 221 -16.65 8.27 -5.87
C GLU A 221 -17.01 8.65 -4.42
N ALA A 222 -18.18 8.22 -3.94
CA ALA A 222 -18.64 8.51 -2.58
C ALA A 222 -17.76 7.82 -1.53
N ALA A 223 -17.32 6.58 -1.79
CA ALA A 223 -16.45 5.84 -0.89
C ALA A 223 -15.07 6.51 -0.74
N VAL A 224 -14.45 6.93 -1.83
CA VAL A 224 -13.16 7.64 -1.83
C VAL A 224 -13.30 8.99 -1.13
N LYS A 225 -14.28 9.81 -1.49
CA LYS A 225 -14.52 11.13 -0.87
C LYS A 225 -14.71 11.03 0.63
N ARG A 226 -15.49 10.04 1.09
CA ARG A 226 -15.69 9.83 2.52
C ARG A 226 -14.39 9.42 3.21
N MET A 227 -13.60 8.53 2.63
CA MET A 227 -12.30 8.16 3.22
C MET A 227 -11.37 9.37 3.33
N ARG A 228 -11.31 10.20 2.27
CA ARG A 228 -10.55 11.45 2.30
C ARG A 228 -11.03 12.36 3.43
N GLN A 229 -12.33 12.54 3.58
CA GLN A 229 -12.91 13.35 4.67
C GLN A 229 -12.52 12.82 6.06
N GLU A 230 -12.51 11.50 6.27
CA GLU A 230 -12.07 10.90 7.54
C GLU A 230 -10.60 11.19 7.85
N ILE A 231 -9.75 11.17 6.82
CA ILE A 231 -8.32 11.52 6.91
C ILE A 231 -8.15 13.01 7.21
N ASP A 232 -8.84 13.88 6.49
CA ASP A 232 -8.76 15.35 6.66
C ASP A 232 -9.22 15.77 8.06
N ILE A 233 -10.29 15.14 8.59
CA ILE A 233 -10.75 15.38 9.97
C ILE A 233 -9.66 15.02 10.99
N ALA A 234 -8.94 13.91 10.77
CA ALA A 234 -7.90 13.46 11.68
C ALA A 234 -6.65 14.37 11.64
N ARG A 235 -6.39 14.97 10.49
CA ARG A 235 -5.24 15.90 10.30
C ARG A 235 -5.51 17.32 10.83
N GLY A 236 -6.76 17.70 10.96
CA GLY A 236 -7.14 19.07 11.27
C GLY A 236 -7.01 20.02 10.06
N PRO A 237 -7.38 21.27 10.22
CA PRO A 237 -7.19 22.28 9.17
C PRO A 237 -5.70 22.46 8.89
N ALA A 238 -5.35 22.52 7.59
CA ALA A 238 -4.02 22.80 7.09
C ALA A 238 -3.56 24.22 7.44
#